data_3718612a33857d7fc643babc65459354
#
_entry.id   3718612a33857d7fc643babc65459354
#
_cell.length_a   1.000
_cell.length_b   1.000
_cell.length_c   1.000
_cell.angle_alpha   90.00
_cell.angle_beta   90.00
_cell.angle_gamma   90.00
#
_symmetry.space_group_name_H-M   'P 1'
#
loop_
_entity.id
_entity.type
_entity.pdbx_description
1 polymer ?
#
loop_
_entity_poly.entity_id
_entity_poly.type
_entity_poly.pdbx_seq_one_letter_code
_entity_poly.pdbx_strand_id
1 'polypeptide(L)'
;MRFVLTFALLAIILGLVYWFKNRSGEKVIKTNHEYFSRLWLWPKGEHTRWEAEFDIESKLSNKTVGLHAEDNYEVCVTPEPTSEEVDFAKHYLSNLELLFPLLEQGVRQGWKEWFKEELPDGWQQEFVINGFSVPRNGDSMGNWGITLFCNKAGHYFCLAIENGISRLESIDG
;
A
#
# COMPACT_ATOMS: atom_id res chain seq x y z
N MET A 1 -12.94 -43.83 30.95
CA MET A 1 -12.51 -43.59 29.55
C MET A 1 -13.52 -42.80 28.69
N ARG A 2 -14.82 -42.96 28.84
CA ARG A 2 -15.84 -42.22 28.05
C ARG A 2 -15.82 -40.69 28.27
N PHE A 3 -15.59 -40.20 29.48
CA PHE A 3 -15.58 -38.77 29.81
C PHE A 3 -14.42 -37.98 29.15
N VAL A 4 -13.24 -38.57 29.00
CA VAL A 4 -12.08 -37.93 28.37
C VAL A 4 -12.29 -37.69 26.87
N LEU A 5 -12.97 -38.67 26.20
CA LEU A 5 -13.28 -38.52 24.77
C LEU A 5 -14.28 -37.40 24.51
N THR A 6 -15.27 -37.20 25.41
CA THR A 6 -16.29 -36.16 25.27
C THR A 6 -15.71 -34.77 25.43
N PHE A 7 -14.78 -34.56 26.39
CA PHE A 7 -14.06 -33.29 26.56
C PHE A 7 -13.13 -32.95 25.39
N ALA A 8 -12.43 -33.96 24.85
CA ALA A 8 -11.58 -33.78 23.70
C ALA A 8 -12.38 -33.36 22.44
N LEU A 9 -13.55 -33.99 22.22
CA LEU A 9 -14.43 -33.66 21.10
C LEU A 9 -15.01 -32.25 21.24
N LEU A 10 -15.39 -31.83 22.45
CA LEU A 10 -15.92 -30.49 22.73
C LEU A 10 -14.84 -29.41 22.51
N ALA A 11 -13.59 -29.67 22.92
CA ALA A 11 -12.47 -28.76 22.70
C ALA A 11 -12.12 -28.59 21.20
N ILE A 12 -12.22 -29.68 20.44
CA ILE A 12 -12.01 -29.65 18.95
C ILE A 12 -13.14 -28.86 18.29
N ILE A 13 -14.40 -29.06 18.68
CA ILE A 13 -15.54 -28.32 18.13
C ILE A 13 -15.44 -26.82 18.48
N LEU A 14 -15.11 -26.47 19.72
CA LEU A 14 -14.90 -25.09 20.12
C LEU A 14 -13.71 -24.45 19.40
N GLY A 15 -12.62 -25.20 19.23
CA GLY A 15 -11.46 -24.77 18.44
C GLY A 15 -11.82 -24.52 16.97
N LEU A 16 -12.61 -25.41 16.36
CA LEU A 16 -13.09 -25.23 14.99
C LEU A 16 -14.06 -24.05 14.85
N VAL A 17 -14.98 -23.89 15.80
CA VAL A 17 -15.93 -22.74 15.81
C VAL A 17 -15.16 -21.43 15.99
N TYR A 18 -14.18 -21.39 16.90
CA TYR A 18 -13.31 -20.23 17.09
C TYR A 18 -12.47 -19.94 15.84
N TRP A 19 -11.91 -20.98 15.23
CA TRP A 19 -11.14 -20.87 14.00
C TRP A 19 -11.99 -20.43 12.80
N PHE A 20 -13.21 -20.97 12.63
CA PHE A 20 -14.16 -20.52 11.61
C PHE A 20 -14.66 -19.10 11.86
N LYS A 21 -14.89 -18.72 13.13
CA LYS A 21 -15.32 -17.36 13.49
C LYS A 21 -14.24 -16.31 13.29
N ASN A 22 -12.97 -16.68 13.51
CA ASN A 22 -11.82 -15.81 13.23
C ASN A 22 -11.34 -15.89 11.77
N ARG A 23 -11.77 -16.91 11.04
CA ARG A 23 -11.54 -17.06 9.58
C ARG A 23 -12.69 -16.52 8.72
N SER A 24 -13.71 -15.95 9.36
CA SER A 24 -14.62 -15.06 8.64
C SER A 24 -13.82 -13.84 8.24
N GLY A 25 -13.01 -14.03 7.18
CA GLY A 25 -12.12 -13.05 6.65
C GLY A 25 -12.84 -11.72 6.47
N GLU A 26 -12.14 -10.66 6.63
CA GLU A 26 -12.58 -9.32 6.34
C GLU A 26 -13.40 -9.36 5.06
N LYS A 27 -14.65 -8.95 5.14
CA LYS A 27 -15.54 -8.98 3.98
C LYS A 27 -15.15 -7.82 3.09
N VAL A 28 -14.28 -8.09 2.13
CA VAL A 28 -13.87 -7.11 1.12
C VAL A 28 -15.06 -6.82 0.22
N ILE A 29 -15.39 -5.56 0.08
CA ILE A 29 -16.44 -5.09 -0.82
C ILE A 29 -15.76 -4.53 -2.05
N LYS A 30 -15.95 -5.18 -3.19
CA LYS A 30 -15.59 -4.61 -4.49
C LYS A 30 -16.68 -3.63 -4.90
N THR A 31 -16.27 -2.43 -5.29
CA THR A 31 -17.19 -1.41 -5.77
C THR A 31 -16.64 -0.73 -7.03
N ASN A 32 -17.52 -0.08 -7.77
CA ASN A 32 -17.12 0.74 -8.91
C ASN A 32 -16.84 2.15 -8.39
N HIS A 33 -15.79 2.76 -8.92
CA HIS A 33 -15.46 4.15 -8.66
C HIS A 33 -15.29 4.88 -9.99
N GLU A 34 -15.69 6.14 -10.04
CA GLU A 34 -15.63 6.94 -11.28
C GLU A 34 -14.20 7.18 -11.78
N TYR A 35 -13.23 7.16 -10.87
CA TYR A 35 -11.82 7.45 -11.16
C TYR A 35 -10.92 6.20 -11.13
N PHE A 36 -11.08 5.32 -10.13
CA PHE A 36 -10.23 4.14 -10.00
C PHE A 36 -10.72 3.00 -10.88
N SER A 37 -9.80 2.29 -11.53
CA SER A 37 -10.13 1.11 -12.35
C SER A 37 -10.75 -0.01 -11.49
N ARG A 38 -10.28 -0.13 -10.25
CA ARG A 38 -10.78 -1.06 -9.24
C ARG A 38 -10.70 -0.41 -7.86
N LEU A 39 -11.71 -0.66 -7.03
CA LEU A 39 -11.76 -0.20 -5.65
C LEU A 39 -12.24 -1.34 -4.74
N TRP A 40 -11.53 -1.55 -3.64
CA TRP A 40 -11.86 -2.50 -2.58
C TRP A 40 -11.97 -1.77 -1.25
N LEU A 41 -13.03 -2.08 -0.52
CA LEU A 41 -13.30 -1.54 0.80
C LEU A 41 -13.13 -2.64 1.84
N TRP A 42 -12.34 -2.38 2.87
CA TRP A 42 -12.07 -3.27 3.99
C TRP A 42 -12.77 -2.72 5.25
N PRO A 43 -14.08 -3.02 5.45
CA PRO A 43 -14.88 -2.34 6.46
C PRO A 43 -14.67 -2.86 7.89
N LYS A 44 -13.96 -3.99 8.06
CA LYS A 44 -13.73 -4.65 9.36
C LYS A 44 -12.38 -5.33 9.38
N GLY A 45 -11.75 -5.35 10.57
CA GLY A 45 -10.49 -6.04 10.82
C GLY A 45 -9.52 -5.19 11.61
N GLU A 46 -8.26 -5.60 11.65
CA GLU A 46 -7.18 -4.79 12.22
C GLU A 46 -6.92 -3.52 11.42
N HIS A 47 -7.35 -3.51 10.16
CA HIS A 47 -7.07 -2.44 9.20
C HIS A 47 -8.31 -2.09 8.38
N THR A 48 -9.12 -1.19 8.90
CA THR A 48 -10.26 -0.63 8.15
C THR A 48 -9.74 0.42 7.18
N ARG A 49 -9.73 0.10 5.86
CA ARG A 49 -9.14 0.95 4.82
C ARG A 49 -9.80 0.71 3.47
N TRP A 50 -9.47 1.56 2.50
CA TRP A 50 -9.70 1.29 1.10
C TRP A 50 -8.38 0.96 0.39
N GLU A 51 -8.50 0.17 -0.68
CA GLU A 51 -7.42 -0.11 -1.63
C GLU A 51 -7.95 0.10 -3.04
N ALA A 52 -7.15 0.62 -3.93
CA ALA A 52 -7.54 0.87 -5.31
C ALA A 52 -6.44 0.52 -6.30
N GLU A 53 -6.83 0.34 -7.55
CA GLU A 53 -5.91 0.23 -8.67
C GLU A 53 -6.28 1.27 -9.72
N PHE A 54 -5.27 1.83 -10.36
CA PHE A 54 -5.40 2.76 -11.47
C PHE A 54 -4.58 2.26 -12.65
N ASP A 55 -5.25 2.06 -13.79
CA ASP A 55 -4.59 1.64 -15.02
C ASP A 55 -4.04 2.88 -15.73
N ILE A 56 -2.74 2.86 -16.02
CA ILE A 56 -2.01 3.98 -16.60
C ILE A 56 -1.06 3.51 -17.71
N GLU A 57 -0.95 4.29 -18.77
CA GLU A 57 0.06 4.09 -19.81
C GLU A 57 1.24 5.03 -19.57
N SER A 58 2.26 4.55 -18.86
CA SER A 58 3.47 5.29 -18.56
C SER A 58 4.70 4.36 -18.59
N LYS A 59 5.84 4.92 -18.96
CA LYS A 59 7.14 4.23 -18.80
C LYS A 59 7.69 4.33 -17.38
N LEU A 60 7.13 5.23 -16.58
CA LEU A 60 7.56 5.53 -15.22
C LEU A 60 6.83 4.68 -14.18
N SER A 61 5.84 3.88 -14.59
CA SER A 61 5.06 3.05 -13.69
C SER A 61 4.76 1.68 -14.27
N ASN A 62 4.34 0.76 -13.43
CA ASN A 62 3.64 -0.43 -13.88
C ASN A 62 2.37 -0.03 -14.62
N LYS A 63 1.87 -0.95 -15.46
CA LYS A 63 0.62 -0.78 -16.21
C LYS A 63 -0.57 -0.49 -15.30
N THR A 64 -0.51 -1.02 -14.09
CA THR A 64 -1.46 -0.78 -13.01
C THR A 64 -0.70 -0.30 -11.79
N VAL A 65 -1.08 0.85 -11.25
CA VAL A 65 -0.52 1.42 -10.01
C VAL A 65 -1.46 1.07 -8.86
N GLY A 66 -0.92 0.45 -7.82
CA GLY A 66 -1.66 0.14 -6.59
C GLY A 66 -1.74 1.34 -5.66
N LEU A 67 -2.88 1.55 -5.04
CA LEU A 67 -3.14 2.63 -4.10
C LEU A 67 -3.81 2.07 -2.85
N HIS A 68 -3.53 2.63 -1.70
CA HIS A 68 -4.24 2.31 -0.46
C HIS A 68 -4.28 3.51 0.48
N ALA A 69 -5.27 3.56 1.37
CA ALA A 69 -5.28 4.54 2.44
C ALA A 69 -4.12 4.30 3.40
N GLU A 70 -3.38 5.35 3.78
CA GLU A 70 -2.26 5.22 4.73
C GLU A 70 -2.76 4.88 6.13
N ASP A 71 -3.77 5.59 6.59
CA ASP A 71 -4.31 5.39 7.94
C ASP A 71 -5.49 4.44 7.96
N ASN A 72 -5.57 3.66 9.03
CA ASN A 72 -6.75 2.88 9.36
C ASN A 72 -7.87 3.78 9.88
N TYR A 73 -9.10 3.52 9.45
CA TYR A 73 -10.28 4.23 9.92
C TYR A 73 -10.84 3.54 11.16
N GLU A 74 -10.61 4.09 12.34
CA GLU A 74 -11.01 3.47 13.62
C GLU A 74 -12.50 3.24 13.79
N VAL A 75 -13.36 4.01 13.11
CA VAL A 75 -14.81 4.05 13.35
C VAL A 75 -15.63 4.03 12.06
N CYS A 76 -15.07 3.62 10.93
CA CYS A 76 -15.80 3.65 9.68
C CYS A 76 -16.55 2.34 9.41
N VAL A 77 -17.84 2.41 9.15
CA VAL A 77 -18.63 1.23 8.74
C VAL A 77 -18.24 0.79 7.33
N THR A 78 -17.86 1.74 6.47
CA THR A 78 -17.40 1.51 5.12
C THR A 78 -16.36 2.60 4.78
N PRO A 79 -15.07 2.26 4.73
CA PRO A 79 -14.01 3.21 4.42
C PRO A 79 -14.03 3.52 2.92
N GLU A 80 -14.63 4.61 2.53
CA GLU A 80 -14.58 5.11 1.15
C GLU A 80 -13.52 6.21 1.05
N PRO A 81 -12.81 6.33 -0.10
CA PRO A 81 -11.89 7.44 -0.31
C PRO A 81 -12.62 8.76 -0.28
N THR A 82 -12.09 9.73 0.46
CA THR A 82 -12.63 11.11 0.45
C THR A 82 -12.29 11.83 -0.86
N SER A 83 -12.95 12.96 -1.14
CA SER A 83 -12.63 13.80 -2.30
C SER A 83 -11.18 14.26 -2.29
N GLU A 84 -10.65 14.62 -1.13
CA GLU A 84 -9.28 15.08 -0.94
C GLU A 84 -8.26 13.95 -1.20
N GLU A 85 -8.56 12.72 -0.77
CA GLU A 85 -7.74 11.55 -1.04
C GLU A 85 -7.75 11.19 -2.53
N VAL A 86 -8.90 11.29 -3.19
CA VAL A 86 -9.01 11.10 -4.65
C VAL A 86 -8.25 12.19 -5.40
N ASP A 87 -8.32 13.45 -4.98
CA ASP A 87 -7.61 14.55 -5.60
C ASP A 87 -6.09 14.45 -5.42
N PHE A 88 -5.63 13.98 -4.26
CA PHE A 88 -4.22 13.62 -4.04
C PHE A 88 -3.75 12.55 -5.05
N ALA A 89 -4.51 11.46 -5.17
CA ALA A 89 -4.19 10.40 -6.12
C ALA A 89 -4.17 10.93 -7.57
N LYS A 90 -5.17 11.72 -7.97
CA LYS A 90 -5.25 12.36 -9.29
C LYS A 90 -4.05 13.24 -9.58
N HIS A 91 -3.63 14.04 -8.60
CA HIS A 91 -2.50 14.96 -8.75
C HIS A 91 -1.24 14.22 -9.19
N TYR A 92 -0.88 13.13 -8.52
CA TYR A 92 0.32 12.37 -8.87
C TYR A 92 0.14 11.43 -10.06
N LEU A 93 -1.03 10.78 -10.20
CA LEU A 93 -1.28 9.88 -11.32
C LEU A 93 -1.38 10.62 -12.67
N SER A 94 -1.80 11.89 -12.68
CA SER A 94 -1.82 12.70 -13.89
C SER A 94 -0.42 13.09 -14.37
N ASN A 95 0.56 13.17 -13.47
CA ASN A 95 1.95 13.46 -13.77
C ASN A 95 2.89 12.83 -12.74
N LEU A 96 3.31 11.59 -13.01
CA LEU A 96 4.20 10.81 -12.12
C LEU A 96 5.57 11.46 -11.90
N GLU A 97 6.01 12.36 -12.80
CA GLU A 97 7.28 13.06 -12.64
C GLU A 97 7.31 13.98 -11.41
N LEU A 98 6.13 14.40 -10.92
CA LEU A 98 6.02 15.19 -9.70
C LEU A 98 6.51 14.44 -8.44
N LEU A 99 6.54 13.12 -8.49
CA LEU A 99 7.03 12.29 -7.40
C LEU A 99 8.56 12.34 -7.26
N PHE A 100 9.31 12.42 -8.34
CA PHE A 100 10.76 12.28 -8.31
C PHE A 100 11.51 13.25 -7.40
N PRO A 101 11.18 14.54 -7.35
CA PRO A 101 11.83 15.45 -6.40
C PRO A 101 11.63 15.04 -4.94
N LEU A 102 10.48 14.43 -4.62
CA LEU A 102 10.18 13.96 -3.27
C LEU A 102 10.97 12.69 -2.93
N LEU A 103 11.26 11.85 -3.94
CA LEU A 103 11.83 10.51 -3.77
C LEU A 103 13.36 10.50 -3.73
N GLU A 104 14.02 11.53 -4.25
CA GLU A 104 15.47 11.52 -4.49
C GLU A 104 16.28 11.15 -3.24
N GLN A 105 15.93 11.69 -2.08
CA GLN A 105 16.68 11.42 -0.85
C GLN A 105 16.58 9.95 -0.42
N GLY A 106 15.39 9.37 -0.39
CA GLY A 106 15.19 7.97 -0.02
C GLY A 106 15.79 7.01 -1.04
N VAL A 107 15.66 7.32 -2.33
CA VAL A 107 16.28 6.54 -3.41
C VAL A 107 17.80 6.59 -3.31
N ARG A 108 18.40 7.74 -3.07
CA ARG A 108 19.86 7.91 -2.87
C ARG A 108 20.35 7.06 -1.70
N GLN A 109 19.60 7.05 -0.59
CA GLN A 109 19.91 6.21 0.55
C GLN A 109 19.88 4.71 0.17
N GLY A 110 18.80 4.25 -0.45
CA GLY A 110 18.65 2.86 -0.88
C GLY A 110 19.69 2.42 -1.92
N TRP A 111 19.96 3.29 -2.88
CA TRP A 111 21.00 3.03 -3.90
C TRP A 111 22.38 2.83 -3.28
N LYS A 112 22.77 3.73 -2.38
CA LYS A 112 24.03 3.63 -1.65
C LYS A 112 24.08 2.39 -0.75
N GLU A 113 22.98 2.05 -0.11
CA GLU A 113 22.91 0.85 0.73
C GLU A 113 23.05 -0.44 -0.08
N TRP A 114 22.38 -0.51 -1.26
CA TRP A 114 22.39 -1.72 -2.09
C TRP A 114 23.65 -1.86 -2.94
N PHE A 115 23.97 -0.83 -3.73
CA PHE A 115 25.05 -0.90 -4.71
C PHE A 115 26.42 -0.45 -4.17
N LYS A 116 26.47 0.21 -3.01
CA LYS A 116 27.68 0.87 -2.47
C LYS A 116 28.27 1.94 -3.40
N GLU A 117 27.43 2.53 -4.24
CA GLU A 117 27.74 3.54 -5.24
C GLU A 117 26.93 4.80 -5.00
N GLU A 118 27.34 5.93 -5.57
CA GLU A 118 26.51 7.14 -5.59
C GLU A 118 25.38 7.00 -6.61
N LEU A 119 24.25 7.64 -6.33
CA LEU A 119 23.10 7.65 -7.22
C LEU A 119 23.47 8.32 -8.55
N PRO A 120 23.32 7.67 -9.71
CA PRO A 120 23.71 8.23 -10.98
C PRO A 120 22.76 9.34 -11.45
N ASP A 121 23.25 10.21 -12.32
CA ASP A 121 22.39 11.13 -13.06
C ASP A 121 21.39 10.33 -13.92
N GLY A 122 20.13 10.81 -13.96
CA GLY A 122 19.07 10.12 -14.70
C GLY A 122 18.57 8.83 -14.04
N TRP A 123 18.79 8.67 -12.75
CA TRP A 123 18.39 7.53 -11.93
C TRP A 123 16.90 7.16 -12.06
N GLN A 124 16.05 8.11 -12.44
CA GLN A 124 14.61 7.91 -12.62
C GLN A 124 14.31 6.78 -13.63
N GLN A 125 15.20 6.57 -14.61
CA GLN A 125 15.05 5.53 -15.63
C GLN A 125 15.25 4.11 -15.09
N GLU A 126 15.91 3.99 -13.93
CA GLU A 126 16.15 2.72 -13.25
C GLU A 126 14.96 2.27 -12.39
N PHE A 127 13.94 3.14 -12.20
CA PHE A 127 12.83 2.87 -11.32
C PHE A 127 11.49 2.90 -12.02
N VAL A 128 10.61 2.00 -11.57
CA VAL A 128 9.20 1.92 -11.98
C VAL A 128 8.33 2.08 -10.74
N ILE A 129 7.40 3.02 -10.77
CA ILE A 129 6.43 3.23 -9.69
C ILE A 129 5.46 2.07 -9.69
N ASN A 130 5.42 1.32 -8.58
CA ASN A 130 4.53 0.18 -8.41
C ASN A 130 3.23 0.57 -7.71
N GLY A 131 3.31 1.46 -6.73
CA GLY A 131 2.17 1.96 -5.98
C GLY A 131 2.58 2.94 -4.91
N PHE A 132 1.59 3.62 -4.33
CA PHE A 132 1.81 4.51 -3.20
C PHE A 132 0.59 4.54 -2.27
N SER A 133 0.82 4.87 -1.00
CA SER A 133 -0.26 5.14 -0.08
C SER A 133 -0.77 6.56 -0.22
N VAL A 134 -2.03 6.76 0.09
CA VAL A 134 -2.70 8.05 0.04
C VAL A 134 -2.90 8.52 1.48
N PRO A 135 -2.27 9.64 1.87
CA PRO A 135 -2.40 10.15 3.23
C PRO A 135 -3.84 10.58 3.50
N ARG A 136 -4.25 10.44 4.75
CA ARG A 136 -5.58 10.84 5.18
C ARG A 136 -5.87 12.30 4.85
N ASN A 137 -7.06 12.56 4.32
CA ASN A 137 -7.48 13.87 3.83
C ASN A 137 -6.60 14.44 2.72
N GLY A 138 -5.82 13.62 2.03
CA GLY A 138 -4.95 14.06 0.94
C GLY A 138 -3.81 15.00 1.35
N ASP A 139 -3.40 14.99 2.63
CA ASP A 139 -2.34 15.85 3.13
C ASP A 139 -0.96 15.40 2.65
N SER A 140 -0.43 16.03 1.61
CA SER A 140 0.87 15.72 1.02
C SER A 140 2.06 15.94 1.98
N MET A 141 1.87 16.70 3.06
CA MET A 141 2.87 16.89 4.12
C MET A 141 2.73 15.86 5.24
N GLY A 142 1.66 15.07 5.21
CA GLY A 142 1.46 13.95 6.13
C GLY A 142 2.40 12.78 5.85
N ASN A 143 2.21 11.70 6.59
CA ASN A 143 2.95 10.46 6.39
C ASN A 143 2.29 9.64 5.29
N TRP A 144 3.07 9.20 4.35
CA TRP A 144 2.65 8.27 3.30
C TRP A 144 3.85 7.54 2.71
N GLY A 145 3.62 6.50 1.93
CA GLY A 145 4.69 5.67 1.39
C GLY A 145 4.59 5.47 -0.12
N ILE A 146 5.69 5.09 -0.73
CA ILE A 146 5.75 4.72 -2.14
C ILE A 146 6.64 3.49 -2.33
N THR A 147 6.21 2.62 -3.21
CA THR A 147 6.97 1.43 -3.61
C THR A 147 7.45 1.59 -5.05
N LEU A 148 8.76 1.51 -5.22
CA LEU A 148 9.46 1.60 -6.50
C LEU A 148 10.11 0.26 -6.80
N PHE A 149 9.95 -0.26 -8.01
CA PHE A 149 10.75 -1.38 -8.48
C PHE A 149 12.03 -0.86 -9.15
N CYS A 150 13.19 -1.27 -8.64
CA CYS A 150 14.49 -0.93 -9.22
C CYS A 150 14.90 -1.98 -10.26
N ASN A 151 14.93 -1.61 -11.53
CA ASN A 151 15.27 -2.52 -12.63
C ASN A 151 16.68 -3.10 -12.49
N LYS A 152 17.66 -2.28 -12.08
CA LYS A 152 19.06 -2.71 -11.91
C LYS A 152 19.21 -3.68 -10.73
N ALA A 153 18.47 -3.47 -9.64
CA ALA A 153 18.55 -4.32 -8.45
C ALA A 153 17.68 -5.58 -8.58
N GLY A 154 16.57 -5.52 -9.33
CA GLY A 154 15.54 -6.56 -9.34
C GLY A 154 14.73 -6.62 -8.05
N HIS A 155 14.70 -5.53 -7.27
CA HIS A 155 14.08 -5.44 -5.94
C HIS A 155 13.21 -4.21 -5.81
N TYR A 156 12.30 -4.25 -4.83
CA TYR A 156 11.47 -3.11 -4.47
C TYR A 156 12.15 -2.23 -3.43
N PHE A 157 12.14 -0.94 -3.67
CA PHE A 157 12.54 0.08 -2.71
C PHE A 157 11.27 0.67 -2.12
N CYS A 158 11.04 0.43 -0.83
CA CYS A 158 9.92 0.99 -0.08
C CYS A 158 10.38 2.25 0.64
N LEU A 159 9.75 3.37 0.32
CA LEU A 159 10.10 4.68 0.87
C LEU A 159 8.94 5.22 1.68
N ALA A 160 9.22 5.76 2.89
CA ALA A 160 8.30 6.62 3.60
C ALA A 160 8.55 8.08 3.23
N ILE A 161 7.49 8.86 3.14
CA ILE A 161 7.52 10.29 2.93
C ILE A 161 6.89 10.96 4.15
N GLU A 162 7.60 11.91 4.73
CA GLU A 162 7.16 12.70 5.87
C GLU A 162 7.60 14.14 5.67
N ASN A 163 6.66 15.09 5.78
CA ASN A 163 6.92 16.51 5.52
C ASN A 163 7.54 16.76 4.13
N GLY A 164 7.15 15.99 3.12
CA GLY A 164 7.66 16.11 1.75
C GLY A 164 9.09 15.57 1.55
N ILE A 165 9.64 14.85 2.50
CA ILE A 165 10.99 14.26 2.45
C ILE A 165 10.89 12.75 2.52
N SER A 166 11.50 12.05 1.57
CA SER A 166 11.54 10.60 1.58
C SER A 166 12.72 10.04 2.39
N ARG A 167 12.49 8.90 3.01
CA ARG A 167 13.51 8.04 3.59
C ARG A 167 13.31 6.60 3.16
N LEU A 168 14.39 5.83 3.07
CA LEU A 168 14.28 4.40 2.85
C LEU A 168 13.69 3.71 4.07
N GLU A 169 12.71 2.84 3.87
CA GLU A 169 12.19 1.95 4.90
C GLU A 169 12.72 0.53 4.75
N SER A 170 12.62 -0.04 3.54
CA SER A 170 13.11 -1.38 3.25
C SER A 170 13.49 -1.54 1.77
N ILE A 171 14.26 -2.59 1.50
CA ILE A 171 14.49 -3.11 0.16
C ILE A 171 14.05 -4.57 0.19
N ASP A 172 13.00 -4.90 -0.56
CA ASP A 172 12.33 -6.20 -0.57
C ASP A 172 12.38 -6.85 -1.96
N GLY A 173 12.45 -8.21 -1.96
CA GLY A 173 12.45 -8.96 -3.22
C GLY A 173 12.82 -10.41 -3.06
#